data_6861f2d987a4153bfe6c22d31baced21
#
_entry.id   6861f2d987a4153bfe6c22d31baced21
#
_cell.length_a   1.000
_cell.length_b   1.000
_cell.length_c   1.000
_cell.angle_alpha   90.00
_cell.angle_beta   90.00
_cell.angle_gamma   90.00
#
_symmetry.space_group_name_H-M   'P 1'
#
loop_
_entity.id
_entity.type
_entity.pdbx_description
1 polymer ?
#
loop_
_entity_poly.entity_id
_entity_poly.type
_entity_poly.pdbx_seq_one_letter_code
_entity_poly.pdbx_strand_id
1 'polypeptide(L)'
;MAVMTYREALNLALREEMRRDPRVFLIGEEIGLYDGAYKVTQGLLKEFGDRRVVDTPICESGFTGVAVGAAMLGLRPVVEMMTFNFAILALDQIVNSAAKLYYMSGGQYNIPMVIRGPGGPAHQLAAQHSQSMEVYFYHVPGLKVVRPSTPRDAKGLLKSAIRDDNPVIFIESETLYGIKGEVPDDPEFTISLGKAEIRREGTDVTVFAYMGMMYRALEVAEELAKEGISCEVVDPRTLRPMDNETMIGSVRKTHRVVVVEAGAGFAGMGSEISAFVTENAFDDLDAPVERVTGANAPMPYAKNLEQAKTPSKEKIMAAIRRVCGA
;
A
#
# COMPACT_ATOMS: atom_id res chain seq x y z
N MET A 1 -10.12 -15.97 15.35
CA MET A 1 -9.16 -15.53 14.30
C MET A 1 -8.84 -16.71 13.39
N ALA A 2 -8.85 -16.51 12.07
CA ALA A 2 -8.46 -17.53 11.10
C ALA A 2 -7.05 -17.22 10.56
N VAL A 3 -6.26 -18.25 10.29
CA VAL A 3 -4.97 -18.08 9.60
C VAL A 3 -5.22 -18.23 8.11
N MET A 4 -4.92 -17.19 7.35
CA MET A 4 -5.10 -17.18 5.90
C MET A 4 -3.98 -16.40 5.19
N THR A 5 -3.85 -16.59 3.89
CA THR A 5 -2.91 -15.83 3.08
C THR A 5 -3.40 -14.39 2.89
N TYR A 6 -2.47 -13.49 2.57
CA TYR A 6 -2.78 -12.10 2.23
C TYR A 6 -3.81 -12.02 1.07
N ARG A 7 -3.65 -12.87 0.04
CA ARG A 7 -4.60 -12.95 -1.07
C ARG A 7 -6.00 -13.39 -0.64
N GLU A 8 -6.09 -14.42 0.22
CA GLU A 8 -7.37 -14.88 0.77
C GLU A 8 -8.03 -13.80 1.64
N ALA A 9 -7.25 -13.02 2.38
CA ALA A 9 -7.76 -11.91 3.17
C ALA A 9 -8.36 -10.78 2.30
N LEU A 10 -7.74 -10.48 1.15
CA LEU A 10 -8.31 -9.55 0.15
C LEU A 10 -9.61 -10.10 -0.44
N ASN A 11 -9.63 -11.38 -0.86
CA ASN A 11 -10.83 -12.03 -1.39
C ASN A 11 -11.97 -11.98 -0.37
N LEU A 12 -11.67 -12.31 0.89
CA LEU A 12 -12.64 -12.26 1.98
C LEU A 12 -13.21 -10.84 2.19
N ALA A 13 -12.35 -9.82 2.17
CA ALA A 13 -12.77 -8.42 2.30
C ALA A 13 -13.73 -8.01 1.17
N LEU A 14 -13.39 -8.32 -0.09
CA LEU A 14 -14.25 -8.06 -1.24
C LEU A 14 -15.60 -8.78 -1.09
N ARG A 15 -15.59 -10.04 -0.73
CA ARG A 15 -16.78 -10.89 -0.56
C ARG A 15 -17.70 -10.33 0.53
N GLU A 16 -17.15 -9.97 1.69
CA GLU A 16 -17.91 -9.40 2.80
C GLU A 16 -18.54 -8.05 2.41
N GLU A 17 -17.79 -7.15 1.77
CA GLU A 17 -18.32 -5.84 1.37
C GLU A 17 -19.34 -5.93 0.23
N MET A 18 -19.18 -6.85 -0.73
CA MET A 18 -20.17 -7.09 -1.78
C MET A 18 -21.46 -7.70 -1.24
N ARG A 19 -21.39 -8.53 -0.18
CA ARG A 19 -22.59 -9.03 0.52
C ARG A 19 -23.28 -7.95 1.33
N ARG A 20 -22.50 -7.08 1.96
CA ARG A 20 -22.99 -5.99 2.82
C ARG A 20 -23.71 -4.89 2.02
N ASP A 21 -23.15 -4.49 0.88
CA ASP A 21 -23.64 -3.36 0.10
C ASP A 21 -23.84 -3.73 -1.38
N PRO A 22 -25.10 -3.72 -1.87
CA PRO A 22 -25.39 -4.05 -3.27
C PRO A 22 -24.81 -3.06 -4.29
N ARG A 23 -24.35 -1.89 -3.87
CA ARG A 23 -23.72 -0.88 -4.73
C ARG A 23 -22.26 -1.21 -5.04
N VAL A 24 -21.60 -2.08 -4.25
CA VAL A 24 -20.22 -2.50 -4.50
C VAL A 24 -20.17 -3.46 -5.69
N PHE A 25 -19.36 -3.15 -6.69
CA PHE A 25 -19.09 -4.05 -7.82
C PHE A 25 -17.62 -3.98 -8.21
N LEU A 26 -17.14 -5.04 -8.83
CA LEU A 26 -15.77 -5.16 -9.32
C LEU A 26 -15.74 -4.93 -10.82
N ILE A 27 -14.73 -4.23 -11.31
CA ILE A 27 -14.51 -4.00 -12.74
C ILE A 27 -13.02 -4.05 -13.04
N GLY A 28 -12.62 -4.77 -14.08
CA GLY A 28 -11.23 -4.90 -14.48
C GLY A 28 -10.99 -6.04 -15.44
N GLU A 29 -9.74 -6.30 -15.75
CA GLU A 29 -9.30 -7.30 -16.72
C GLU A 29 -9.20 -8.68 -16.08
N GLU A 30 -9.84 -9.70 -16.72
CA GLU A 30 -9.75 -11.11 -16.32
C GLU A 30 -10.17 -11.40 -14.86
N ILE A 31 -10.94 -10.52 -14.24
CA ILE A 31 -11.34 -10.63 -12.82
C ILE A 31 -12.50 -11.58 -12.58
N GLY A 32 -13.30 -11.86 -13.62
CA GLY A 32 -14.47 -12.73 -13.58
C GLY A 32 -14.17 -14.14 -14.03
N LEU A 33 -14.14 -14.38 -15.35
CA LEU A 33 -14.00 -15.72 -15.92
C LEU A 33 -12.68 -16.41 -15.57
N TYR A 34 -11.60 -15.66 -15.48
CA TYR A 34 -10.27 -16.15 -15.11
C TYR A 34 -9.99 -16.11 -13.60
N ASP A 35 -10.93 -15.61 -12.77
CA ASP A 35 -10.77 -15.45 -11.31
C ASP A 35 -9.62 -14.50 -10.92
N GLY A 36 -9.25 -13.55 -11.78
CA GLY A 36 -8.12 -12.64 -11.59
C GLY A 36 -6.76 -13.27 -11.92
N ALA A 37 -5.83 -12.47 -12.45
CA ALA A 37 -4.46 -12.92 -12.76
C ALA A 37 -3.76 -13.51 -11.51
N TYR A 38 -3.98 -12.90 -10.35
CA TYR A 38 -3.41 -13.32 -9.06
C TYR A 38 -4.41 -14.03 -8.14
N LYS A 39 -5.61 -14.38 -8.67
CA LYS A 39 -6.66 -15.12 -7.94
C LYS A 39 -7.24 -14.39 -6.72
N VAL A 40 -7.14 -13.07 -6.67
CA VAL A 40 -7.78 -12.28 -5.61
C VAL A 40 -9.29 -12.31 -5.73
N THR A 41 -9.83 -12.35 -6.95
CA THR A 41 -11.27 -12.36 -7.23
C THR A 41 -11.87 -13.76 -7.38
N GLN A 42 -11.11 -14.79 -7.01
CA GLN A 42 -11.51 -16.19 -7.18
C GLN A 42 -12.90 -16.50 -6.59
N GLY A 43 -13.78 -17.04 -7.44
CA GLY A 43 -15.13 -17.46 -7.07
C GLY A 43 -16.15 -16.33 -6.95
N LEU A 44 -15.77 -15.06 -7.09
CA LEU A 44 -16.69 -13.93 -6.92
C LEU A 44 -17.69 -13.83 -8.07
N LEU A 45 -17.30 -14.09 -9.33
CA LEU A 45 -18.23 -14.13 -10.44
C LEU A 45 -19.34 -15.17 -10.23
N LYS A 46 -18.98 -16.35 -9.73
CA LYS A 46 -19.95 -17.42 -9.45
C LYS A 46 -20.96 -17.03 -8.37
N GLU A 47 -20.51 -16.24 -7.37
CA GLU A 47 -21.36 -15.83 -6.23
C GLU A 47 -22.24 -14.62 -6.56
N PHE A 48 -21.70 -13.61 -7.25
CA PHE A 48 -22.35 -12.31 -7.40
C PHE A 48 -22.88 -12.03 -8.82
N GLY A 49 -22.46 -12.83 -9.81
CA GLY A 49 -22.88 -12.69 -11.21
C GLY A 49 -22.13 -11.57 -11.97
N ASP A 50 -22.34 -11.54 -13.27
CA ASP A 50 -21.66 -10.69 -14.25
C ASP A 50 -21.99 -9.20 -14.14
N ARG A 51 -23.09 -8.84 -13.49
CA ARG A 51 -23.43 -7.45 -13.21
C ARG A 51 -22.64 -6.84 -12.03
N ARG A 52 -22.05 -7.69 -11.21
CA ARG A 52 -21.31 -7.30 -10.03
C ARG A 52 -19.81 -7.61 -10.11
N VAL A 53 -19.41 -8.48 -11.03
CA VAL A 53 -18.02 -8.80 -11.37
C VAL A 53 -17.89 -8.70 -12.88
N VAL A 54 -17.35 -7.57 -13.34
CA VAL A 54 -17.39 -7.15 -14.74
C VAL A 54 -16.01 -7.30 -15.37
N ASP A 55 -15.85 -8.28 -16.25
CA ASP A 55 -14.66 -8.38 -17.10
C ASP A 55 -14.66 -7.29 -18.17
N THR A 56 -13.51 -6.69 -18.42
CA THR A 56 -13.34 -5.65 -19.44
C THR A 56 -12.29 -6.06 -20.47
N PRO A 57 -12.32 -5.46 -21.67
CA PRO A 57 -11.15 -5.43 -22.52
C PRO A 57 -9.99 -4.70 -21.84
N ILE A 58 -8.75 -4.94 -22.31
CA ILE A 58 -7.56 -4.21 -21.85
C ILE A 58 -7.66 -2.74 -22.30
N CYS A 59 -8.19 -1.90 -21.42
CA CYS A 59 -8.36 -0.47 -21.64
C CYS A 59 -8.51 0.26 -20.29
N GLU A 60 -7.42 0.42 -19.55
CA GLU A 60 -7.42 0.92 -18.16
C GLU A 60 -8.05 2.32 -18.06
N SER A 61 -7.81 3.20 -19.02
CA SER A 61 -8.48 4.51 -19.08
C SER A 61 -9.98 4.38 -19.24
N GLY A 62 -10.44 3.45 -20.12
CA GLY A 62 -11.85 3.24 -20.40
C GLY A 62 -12.63 2.75 -19.19
N PHE A 63 -12.23 1.62 -18.62
CA PHE A 63 -12.97 1.04 -17.50
C PHE A 63 -12.82 1.86 -16.20
N THR A 64 -11.70 2.55 -15.99
CA THR A 64 -11.56 3.50 -14.87
C THR A 64 -12.52 4.69 -15.03
N GLY A 65 -12.66 5.23 -16.26
CA GLY A 65 -13.64 6.29 -16.55
C GLY A 65 -15.09 5.85 -16.33
N VAL A 66 -15.44 4.62 -16.73
CA VAL A 66 -16.75 4.01 -16.43
C VAL A 66 -16.97 3.92 -14.91
N ALA A 67 -15.96 3.50 -14.16
CA ALA A 67 -16.03 3.42 -12.70
C ALA A 67 -16.23 4.80 -12.05
N VAL A 68 -15.54 5.86 -12.53
CA VAL A 68 -15.76 7.24 -12.06
C VAL A 68 -17.21 7.66 -12.26
N GLY A 69 -17.76 7.46 -13.47
CA GLY A 69 -19.16 7.77 -13.76
C GLY A 69 -20.16 6.99 -12.90
N ALA A 70 -19.89 5.70 -12.67
CA ALA A 70 -20.68 4.85 -11.77
C ALA A 70 -20.64 5.35 -10.32
N ALA A 71 -19.47 5.77 -9.84
CA ALA A 71 -19.32 6.35 -8.50
C ALA A 71 -20.11 7.65 -8.33
N MET A 72 -20.09 8.54 -9.33
CA MET A 72 -20.90 9.77 -9.34
C MET A 72 -22.40 9.49 -9.21
N LEU A 73 -22.87 8.33 -9.72
CA LEU A 73 -24.26 7.89 -9.62
C LEU A 73 -24.56 7.09 -8.33
N GLY A 74 -23.62 7.03 -7.40
CA GLY A 74 -23.80 6.43 -6.08
C GLY A 74 -23.45 4.94 -5.98
N LEU A 75 -22.87 4.32 -7.02
CA LEU A 75 -22.29 3.00 -6.93
C LEU A 75 -20.91 3.07 -6.25
N ARG A 76 -20.38 1.90 -5.82
CA ARG A 76 -19.07 1.77 -5.17
C ARG A 76 -18.17 0.81 -5.95
N PRO A 77 -17.59 1.27 -7.06
CA PRO A 77 -16.70 0.45 -7.87
C PRO A 77 -15.38 0.14 -7.17
N VAL A 78 -14.95 -1.10 -7.29
CA VAL A 78 -13.58 -1.54 -7.02
C VAL A 78 -12.95 -1.88 -8.36
N VAL A 79 -12.06 -1.02 -8.81
CA VAL A 79 -11.33 -1.17 -10.07
C VAL A 79 -10.09 -2.01 -9.80
N GLU A 80 -9.96 -3.16 -10.45
CA GLU A 80 -8.74 -3.94 -10.41
C GLU A 80 -7.84 -3.60 -11.59
N MET A 81 -6.66 -3.11 -11.30
CA MET A 81 -5.54 -3.07 -12.25
C MET A 81 -4.85 -4.44 -12.19
N MET A 82 -4.76 -5.16 -13.28
CA MET A 82 -4.08 -6.46 -13.34
C MET A 82 -2.69 -6.38 -12.71
N THR A 83 -1.97 -5.32 -13.02
CA THR A 83 -0.83 -4.84 -12.25
C THR A 83 -0.91 -3.32 -12.12
N PHE A 84 -0.63 -2.79 -10.94
CA PHE A 84 -0.74 -1.35 -10.69
C PHE A 84 0.21 -0.51 -11.55
N ASN A 85 1.18 -1.14 -12.19
CA ASN A 85 2.09 -0.51 -13.15
C ASN A 85 1.34 0.15 -14.32
N PHE A 86 0.19 -0.42 -14.73
CA PHE A 86 -0.61 0.11 -15.84
C PHE A 86 -1.71 1.09 -15.40
N ALA A 87 -1.81 1.40 -14.12
CA ALA A 87 -2.61 2.54 -13.66
C ALA A 87 -2.17 3.87 -14.30
N ILE A 88 -0.94 3.93 -14.81
CA ILE A 88 -0.42 5.07 -15.60
C ILE A 88 -1.25 5.34 -16.86
N LEU A 89 -1.85 4.31 -17.48
CA LEU A 89 -2.74 4.47 -18.64
C LEU A 89 -4.09 5.09 -18.26
N ALA A 90 -4.49 4.95 -17.00
CA ALA A 90 -5.70 5.55 -16.43
C ALA A 90 -5.42 6.85 -15.64
N LEU A 91 -4.21 7.40 -15.72
CA LEU A 91 -3.78 8.51 -14.87
C LEU A 91 -4.69 9.73 -14.98
N ASP A 92 -5.17 10.06 -16.19
CA ASP A 92 -6.12 11.16 -16.40
C ASP A 92 -7.44 10.93 -15.63
N GLN A 93 -8.00 9.71 -15.72
CA GLN A 93 -9.24 9.37 -15.03
C GLN A 93 -9.08 9.38 -13.50
N ILE A 94 -7.91 9.02 -13.01
CA ILE A 94 -7.60 9.01 -11.58
C ILE A 94 -7.35 10.43 -11.07
N VAL A 95 -6.47 11.19 -11.75
CA VAL A 95 -5.97 12.49 -11.28
C VAL A 95 -6.94 13.63 -11.61
N ASN A 96 -7.44 13.69 -12.84
CA ASN A 96 -8.27 14.81 -13.29
C ASN A 96 -9.77 14.57 -13.04
N SER A 97 -10.21 13.32 -13.05
CA SER A 97 -11.62 12.99 -12.81
C SER A 97 -11.83 12.57 -11.35
N ALA A 98 -11.41 11.39 -10.92
CA ALA A 98 -11.72 10.86 -9.59
C ALA A 98 -11.28 11.79 -8.45
N ALA A 99 -10.05 12.28 -8.48
CA ALA A 99 -9.51 13.13 -7.42
C ALA A 99 -10.10 14.56 -7.36
N LYS A 100 -10.69 15.07 -8.43
CA LYS A 100 -11.08 16.48 -8.55
C LYS A 100 -12.59 16.73 -8.57
N LEU A 101 -13.39 15.77 -8.99
CA LEU A 101 -14.84 15.97 -9.21
C LEU A 101 -15.59 16.40 -7.95
N TYR A 102 -15.22 15.89 -6.77
CA TYR A 102 -15.80 16.36 -5.51
C TYR A 102 -15.60 17.88 -5.32
N TYR A 103 -14.35 18.34 -5.48
CA TYR A 103 -14.01 19.77 -5.37
C TYR A 103 -14.67 20.60 -6.47
N MET A 104 -14.57 20.18 -7.73
CA MET A 104 -15.09 20.91 -8.88
C MET A 104 -16.61 21.02 -8.88
N SER A 105 -17.31 20.04 -8.30
CA SER A 105 -18.76 20.06 -8.16
C SER A 105 -19.27 20.83 -6.92
N GLY A 106 -18.36 21.40 -6.12
CA GLY A 106 -18.75 22.02 -4.85
C GLY A 106 -19.31 21.01 -3.83
N GLY A 107 -18.82 19.76 -3.87
CA GLY A 107 -19.25 18.69 -2.96
C GLY A 107 -20.53 17.97 -3.38
N GLN A 108 -21.04 18.18 -4.59
CA GLN A 108 -22.28 17.54 -5.05
C GLN A 108 -22.08 16.07 -5.43
N TYR A 109 -20.89 15.68 -5.85
CA TYR A 109 -20.56 14.31 -6.26
C TYR A 109 -19.44 13.75 -5.39
N ASN A 110 -19.75 12.77 -4.55
CA ASN A 110 -18.75 11.89 -3.98
C ASN A 110 -18.23 10.90 -5.04
N ILE A 111 -16.98 10.47 -4.88
CA ILE A 111 -16.38 9.47 -5.77
C ILE A 111 -15.92 8.28 -4.93
N PRO A 112 -16.87 7.48 -4.39
CA PRO A 112 -16.57 6.34 -3.51
C PRO A 112 -16.04 5.15 -4.31
N MET A 113 -14.79 5.20 -4.73
CA MET A 113 -14.17 4.15 -5.52
C MET A 113 -12.83 3.71 -4.96
N VAL A 114 -12.49 2.45 -5.17
CA VAL A 114 -11.16 1.90 -4.89
C VAL A 114 -10.50 1.52 -6.20
N ILE A 115 -9.23 1.88 -6.35
CA ILE A 115 -8.39 1.42 -7.45
C ILE A 115 -7.29 0.57 -6.81
N ARG A 116 -7.29 -0.74 -7.12
CA ARG A 116 -6.41 -1.71 -6.47
C ARG A 116 -5.62 -2.56 -7.47
N GLY A 117 -4.54 -3.13 -7.01
CA GLY A 117 -3.73 -4.08 -7.74
C GLY A 117 -2.32 -4.18 -7.18
N PRO A 118 -1.52 -5.21 -7.58
CA PRO A 118 -0.15 -5.38 -7.12
C PRO A 118 0.78 -4.36 -7.76
N GLY A 119 1.69 -3.79 -6.96
CA GLY A 119 2.75 -2.88 -7.41
C GLY A 119 4.01 -3.01 -6.56
N GLY A 120 5.11 -2.48 -7.06
CA GLY A 120 6.43 -2.62 -6.45
C GLY A 120 7.19 -3.87 -6.94
N PRO A 121 8.22 -4.32 -6.23
CA PRO A 121 8.97 -5.54 -6.55
C PRO A 121 8.06 -6.76 -6.72
N ALA A 122 8.34 -7.55 -7.75
CA ALA A 122 7.56 -8.73 -8.12
C ALA A 122 8.47 -9.97 -8.24
N HIS A 123 8.03 -11.01 -8.93
CA HIS A 123 8.80 -12.23 -9.12
C HIS A 123 9.37 -12.28 -10.55
N GLN A 124 10.47 -11.56 -10.80
CA GLN A 124 11.18 -11.55 -12.09
C GLN A 124 10.29 -11.06 -13.26
N LEU A 125 9.45 -10.06 -13.02
CA LEU A 125 8.59 -9.44 -14.04
C LEU A 125 9.23 -8.24 -14.76
N ALA A 126 10.47 -7.90 -14.41
CA ALA A 126 11.29 -6.86 -15.03
C ALA A 126 10.72 -5.43 -14.91
N ALA A 127 11.21 -4.54 -15.75
CA ALA A 127 11.14 -3.08 -15.58
C ALA A 127 9.71 -2.53 -15.57
N GLN A 128 8.85 -2.99 -16.47
CA GLN A 128 7.51 -2.45 -16.64
C GLN A 128 6.48 -2.99 -15.62
N HIS A 129 6.76 -4.11 -14.95
CA HIS A 129 5.84 -4.79 -14.04
C HIS A 129 6.31 -4.80 -12.58
N SER A 130 7.31 -3.98 -12.23
CA SER A 130 7.90 -3.99 -10.87
C SER A 130 8.21 -2.58 -10.37
N GLN A 131 7.34 -1.62 -10.68
CA GLN A 131 7.52 -0.21 -10.36
C GLN A 131 6.81 0.13 -9.03
N SER A 132 7.43 1.01 -8.24
CA SER A 132 6.82 1.61 -7.05
C SER A 132 6.00 2.84 -7.49
N MET A 133 4.73 2.60 -7.82
CA MET A 133 3.85 3.60 -8.44
C MET A 133 3.17 4.54 -7.44
N GLU A 134 3.25 4.27 -6.15
CA GLU A 134 2.63 5.07 -5.10
C GLU A 134 2.99 6.56 -5.18
N VAL A 135 4.19 6.88 -5.64
CA VAL A 135 4.71 8.26 -5.77
C VAL A 135 3.87 9.14 -6.70
N TYR A 136 3.24 8.57 -7.71
CA TYR A 136 2.39 9.30 -8.64
C TYR A 136 1.05 9.70 -8.04
N PHE A 137 0.62 9.04 -6.97
CA PHE A 137 -0.72 9.20 -6.41
C PHE A 137 -0.73 9.91 -5.06
N TYR A 138 0.23 9.67 -4.17
CA TYR A 138 0.23 10.35 -2.87
C TYR A 138 0.47 11.87 -3.00
N HIS A 139 1.10 12.32 -4.07
CA HIS A 139 1.24 13.76 -4.37
C HIS A 139 -0.08 14.43 -4.73
N VAL A 140 -1.07 13.69 -5.23
CA VAL A 140 -2.32 14.25 -5.81
C VAL A 140 -3.34 14.59 -4.72
N PRO A 141 -3.71 15.88 -4.51
CA PRO A 141 -4.80 16.24 -3.61
C PRO A 141 -6.14 15.61 -4.06
N GLY A 142 -6.87 15.03 -3.09
CA GLY A 142 -8.12 14.34 -3.33
C GLY A 142 -8.00 12.81 -3.36
N LEU A 143 -6.79 12.24 -3.39
CA LEU A 143 -6.56 10.79 -3.29
C LEU A 143 -6.10 10.40 -1.88
N LYS A 144 -6.53 9.23 -1.43
CA LYS A 144 -5.92 8.49 -0.32
C LYS A 144 -5.06 7.36 -0.89
N VAL A 145 -3.93 7.04 -0.25
CA VAL A 145 -3.00 6.00 -0.73
C VAL A 145 -2.69 5.02 0.38
N VAL A 146 -2.98 3.75 0.16
CA VAL A 146 -2.90 2.66 1.14
C VAL A 146 -1.97 1.57 0.64
N ARG A 147 -1.10 1.07 1.54
CA ARG A 147 -0.10 0.01 1.26
C ARG A 147 -0.13 -1.03 2.39
N PRO A 148 -1.09 -1.96 2.43
CA PRO A 148 -1.21 -2.95 3.50
C PRO A 148 -0.08 -3.97 3.48
N SER A 149 0.56 -4.23 4.62
CA SER A 149 1.70 -5.14 4.70
C SER A 149 1.34 -6.55 5.16
N THR A 150 0.25 -6.75 5.90
CA THR A 150 -0.14 -8.05 6.46
C THR A 150 -1.51 -8.51 5.98
N PRO A 151 -1.85 -9.82 6.11
CA PRO A 151 -3.21 -10.31 5.82
C PRO A 151 -4.30 -9.58 6.60
N ARG A 152 -4.05 -9.28 7.89
CA ARG A 152 -4.96 -8.49 8.74
C ARG A 152 -5.18 -7.09 8.19
N ASP A 153 -4.11 -6.42 7.78
CA ASP A 153 -4.19 -5.08 7.17
C ASP A 153 -4.92 -5.13 5.83
N ALA A 154 -4.62 -6.12 5.01
CA ALA A 154 -5.26 -6.31 3.70
C ALA A 154 -6.79 -6.39 3.84
N LYS A 155 -7.31 -7.21 4.78
CA LYS A 155 -8.76 -7.28 5.05
C LYS A 155 -9.28 -5.95 5.60
N GLY A 156 -8.71 -5.45 6.68
CA GLY A 156 -9.28 -4.32 7.42
C GLY A 156 -9.22 -3.00 6.66
N LEU A 157 -8.09 -2.73 5.99
CA LEU A 157 -7.91 -1.49 5.21
C LEU A 157 -8.69 -1.52 3.90
N LEU A 158 -8.82 -2.67 3.20
CA LEU A 158 -9.61 -2.75 1.98
C LEU A 158 -11.09 -2.50 2.26
N LYS A 159 -11.62 -3.05 3.35
CA LYS A 159 -13.00 -2.78 3.77
C LYS A 159 -13.20 -1.29 4.09
N SER A 160 -12.27 -0.67 4.80
CA SER A 160 -12.31 0.78 5.06
C SER A 160 -12.23 1.60 3.77
N ALA A 161 -11.39 1.19 2.82
CA ALA A 161 -11.27 1.84 1.52
C ALA A 161 -12.58 1.76 0.72
N ILE A 162 -13.26 0.60 0.71
CA ILE A 162 -14.55 0.42 0.03
C ILE A 162 -15.66 1.24 0.70
N ARG A 163 -15.59 1.44 2.02
CA ARG A 163 -16.56 2.22 2.78
C ARG A 163 -16.32 3.74 2.72
N ASP A 164 -15.15 4.18 2.25
CA ASP A 164 -14.81 5.61 2.13
C ASP A 164 -15.59 6.26 0.97
N ASP A 165 -15.99 7.51 1.16
CA ASP A 165 -16.74 8.27 0.16
C ASP A 165 -15.83 9.03 -0.84
N ASN A 166 -14.51 8.87 -0.70
CA ASN A 166 -13.49 9.45 -1.58
C ASN A 166 -12.69 8.37 -2.30
N PRO A 167 -12.00 8.69 -3.40
CA PRO A 167 -11.19 7.73 -4.13
C PRO A 167 -9.98 7.27 -3.32
N VAL A 168 -9.80 5.96 -3.23
CA VAL A 168 -8.68 5.31 -2.53
C VAL A 168 -7.85 4.50 -3.51
N ILE A 169 -6.57 4.80 -3.54
CA ILE A 169 -5.53 4.03 -4.22
C ILE A 169 -5.03 2.97 -3.25
N PHE A 170 -5.24 1.71 -3.58
CA PHE A 170 -4.95 0.58 -2.70
C PHE A 170 -3.93 -0.36 -3.38
N ILE A 171 -2.65 -0.14 -3.11
CA ILE A 171 -1.58 -0.85 -3.81
C ILE A 171 -1.09 -2.04 -2.99
N GLU A 172 -1.29 -3.22 -3.52
CA GLU A 172 -0.89 -4.51 -2.96
C GLU A 172 0.55 -4.88 -3.34
N SER A 173 1.01 -6.04 -2.91
CA SER A 173 2.30 -6.58 -3.33
C SER A 173 2.16 -8.04 -3.76
N GLU A 174 2.63 -8.33 -4.97
CA GLU A 174 2.67 -9.69 -5.49
C GLU A 174 3.46 -10.62 -4.56
N THR A 175 4.60 -10.14 -4.05
CA THR A 175 5.48 -10.92 -3.17
C THR A 175 4.85 -11.28 -1.82
N LEU A 176 3.77 -10.60 -1.44
CA LEU A 176 3.07 -10.85 -0.17
C LEU A 176 1.82 -11.73 -0.33
N TYR A 177 1.34 -12.01 -1.53
CA TYR A 177 0.09 -12.75 -1.73
C TYR A 177 0.06 -14.13 -1.06
N GLY A 178 1.22 -14.78 -0.92
CA GLY A 178 1.36 -16.08 -0.24
C GLY A 178 1.66 -16.00 1.26
N ILE A 179 1.94 -14.82 1.80
CA ILE A 179 2.24 -14.66 3.24
C ILE A 179 0.99 -14.95 4.06
N LYS A 180 1.14 -15.81 5.06
CA LYS A 180 0.07 -16.17 6.00
C LYS A 180 0.12 -15.33 7.26
N GLY A 181 -1.04 -15.05 7.83
CA GLY A 181 -1.17 -14.36 9.10
C GLY A 181 -2.57 -14.52 9.69
N GLU A 182 -2.71 -14.14 10.95
CA GLU A 182 -3.99 -14.13 11.63
C GLU A 182 -4.86 -12.98 11.13
N VAL A 183 -6.13 -13.29 10.86
CA VAL A 183 -7.13 -12.33 10.40
C VAL A 183 -8.38 -12.49 11.26
N PRO A 184 -8.97 -11.40 11.78
CA PRO A 184 -10.22 -11.47 12.53
C PRO A 184 -11.37 -12.07 11.69
N ASP A 185 -12.14 -12.99 12.30
CA ASP A 185 -13.31 -13.60 11.66
C ASP A 185 -14.51 -12.65 11.60
N ASP A 186 -14.47 -11.57 12.39
CA ASP A 186 -15.54 -10.57 12.45
C ASP A 186 -15.77 -9.94 11.04
N PRO A 187 -16.99 -10.06 10.48
CA PRO A 187 -17.33 -9.45 9.19
C PRO A 187 -17.43 -7.92 9.26
N GLU A 188 -17.48 -7.32 10.44
CA GLU A 188 -17.44 -5.86 10.61
C GLU A 188 -16.03 -5.32 10.90
N PHE A 189 -15.02 -6.19 11.02
CA PHE A 189 -13.65 -5.77 11.25
C PHE A 189 -13.14 -4.84 10.15
N THR A 190 -12.69 -3.66 10.55
CA THR A 190 -12.04 -2.66 9.70
C THR A 190 -10.81 -2.09 10.40
N ILE A 191 -9.94 -1.43 9.64
CA ILE A 191 -8.82 -0.64 10.15
C ILE A 191 -8.95 0.76 9.58
N SER A 192 -8.94 1.77 10.43
CA SER A 192 -9.04 3.18 10.01
C SER A 192 -7.90 3.56 9.07
N LEU A 193 -8.23 4.24 7.97
CA LEU A 193 -7.23 4.84 7.10
C LEU A 193 -6.52 5.99 7.85
N GLY A 194 -5.22 6.17 7.59
CA GLY A 194 -4.42 7.18 8.28
C GLY A 194 -3.96 6.77 9.69
N LYS A 195 -3.93 5.45 9.98
CA LYS A 195 -3.36 4.91 11.22
C LYS A 195 -2.21 3.97 10.93
N ALA A 196 -1.03 4.32 11.45
CA ALA A 196 0.16 3.48 11.43
C ALA A 196 0.05 2.34 12.47
N GLU A 197 0.97 1.39 12.39
CA GLU A 197 1.10 0.29 13.35
C GLU A 197 2.53 0.14 13.80
N ILE A 198 2.76 0.14 15.12
CA ILE A 198 4.05 -0.25 15.69
C ILE A 198 4.11 -1.77 15.65
N ARG A 199 4.91 -2.32 14.73
CA ARG A 199 5.09 -3.77 14.53
C ARG A 199 6.04 -4.39 15.54
N ARG A 200 6.94 -3.61 16.05
CA ARG A 200 7.89 -3.95 17.10
C ARG A 200 8.22 -2.72 17.92
N GLU A 201 8.06 -2.82 19.22
CA GLU A 201 8.49 -1.78 20.14
C GLU A 201 10.02 -1.71 20.20
N GLY A 202 10.55 -0.50 20.36
CA GLY A 202 11.97 -0.23 20.49
C GLY A 202 12.25 1.14 21.13
N THR A 203 13.53 1.40 21.47
CA THR A 203 13.93 2.61 22.21
C THR A 203 15.07 3.39 21.59
N ASP A 204 15.83 2.81 20.64
CA ASP A 204 17.08 3.41 20.18
C ASP A 204 16.97 4.03 18.78
N VAL A 205 16.11 3.50 17.93
CA VAL A 205 15.90 3.99 16.56
C VAL A 205 14.52 3.61 16.04
N THR A 206 13.83 4.55 15.40
CA THR A 206 12.60 4.28 14.63
C THR A 206 12.97 3.87 13.21
N VAL A 207 12.41 2.74 12.75
CA VAL A 207 12.53 2.25 11.38
C VAL A 207 11.16 2.30 10.72
N PHE A 208 10.94 3.28 9.84
CA PHE A 208 9.73 3.32 9.01
C PHE A 208 9.90 2.40 7.80
N ALA A 209 9.02 1.42 7.68
CA ALA A 209 9.03 0.48 6.57
C ALA A 209 7.62 -0.05 6.28
N TYR A 210 7.32 -0.34 5.02
CA TYR A 210 6.04 -0.89 4.60
C TYR A 210 6.21 -2.04 3.61
N MET A 211 5.17 -2.85 3.45
CA MET A 211 5.14 -4.00 2.55
C MET A 211 6.28 -4.99 2.84
N GLY A 212 6.96 -5.49 1.81
CA GLY A 212 8.08 -6.42 1.95
C GLY A 212 9.26 -5.87 2.74
N MET A 213 9.44 -4.53 2.74
CA MET A 213 10.51 -3.89 3.53
C MET A 213 10.23 -3.89 5.02
N MET A 214 8.96 -3.88 5.44
CA MET A 214 8.57 -4.03 6.84
C MET A 214 9.03 -5.38 7.41
N TYR A 215 8.80 -6.47 6.69
CA TYR A 215 9.28 -7.79 7.10
C TYR A 215 10.81 -7.83 7.21
N ARG A 216 11.50 -7.24 6.23
CA ARG A 216 12.97 -7.16 6.25
C ARG A 216 13.49 -6.31 7.41
N ALA A 217 12.80 -5.22 7.74
CA ALA A 217 13.14 -4.39 8.89
C ALA A 217 12.94 -5.13 10.22
N LEU A 218 11.89 -5.95 10.36
CA LEU A 218 11.69 -6.81 11.52
C LEU A 218 12.81 -7.83 11.70
N GLU A 219 13.22 -8.52 10.62
CA GLU A 219 14.34 -9.46 10.66
C GLU A 219 15.66 -8.76 11.08
N VAL A 220 15.92 -7.57 10.55
CA VAL A 220 17.08 -6.76 10.93
C VAL A 220 17.01 -6.33 12.40
N ALA A 221 15.81 -5.92 12.87
CA ALA A 221 15.62 -5.53 14.27
C ALA A 221 15.89 -6.68 15.25
N GLU A 222 15.56 -7.93 14.88
CA GLU A 222 15.89 -9.12 15.67
C GLU A 222 17.40 -9.40 15.71
N GLU A 223 18.10 -9.19 14.59
CA GLU A 223 19.56 -9.36 14.52
C GLU A 223 20.28 -8.28 15.36
N LEU A 224 19.90 -7.02 15.21
CA LEU A 224 20.51 -5.91 15.94
C LEU A 224 20.20 -5.91 17.44
N ALA A 225 19.09 -6.49 17.86
CA ALA A 225 18.80 -6.69 19.28
C ALA A 225 19.88 -7.53 20.01
N LYS A 226 20.53 -8.46 19.30
CA LYS A 226 21.66 -9.25 19.82
C LYS A 226 22.92 -8.41 20.01
N GLU A 227 22.99 -7.28 19.34
CA GLU A 227 24.07 -6.29 19.44
C GLU A 227 23.75 -5.17 20.45
N GLY A 228 22.56 -5.25 21.08
CA GLY A 228 22.11 -4.25 22.07
C GLY A 228 21.39 -3.04 21.45
N ILE A 229 21.03 -3.07 20.16
CA ILE A 229 20.29 -1.98 19.50
C ILE A 229 18.79 -2.33 19.43
N SER A 230 17.96 -1.54 20.07
CA SER A 230 16.51 -1.71 20.18
C SER A 230 15.76 -0.91 19.11
N CYS A 231 15.43 -1.55 17.98
CA CYS A 231 14.72 -0.90 16.89
C CYS A 231 13.19 -0.93 17.12
N GLU A 232 12.55 0.24 17.01
CA GLU A 232 11.11 0.35 16.84
C GLU A 232 10.76 0.30 15.35
N VAL A 233 9.97 -0.69 14.94
CA VAL A 233 9.55 -0.83 13.54
C VAL A 233 8.12 -0.33 13.40
N VAL A 234 7.94 0.72 12.62
CA VAL A 234 6.64 1.36 12.36
C VAL A 234 6.24 1.19 10.91
N ASP A 235 5.06 0.60 10.70
CA ASP A 235 4.45 0.44 9.40
C ASP A 235 3.40 1.54 9.20
N PRO A 236 3.61 2.49 8.28
CA PRO A 236 2.65 3.55 8.00
C PRO A 236 1.28 3.05 7.54
N ARG A 237 1.21 1.92 6.83
CA ARG A 237 0.02 1.30 6.23
C ARG A 237 -0.74 2.22 5.26
N THR A 238 -0.89 3.48 5.61
CA THR A 238 -1.47 4.55 4.78
C THR A 238 -0.40 5.60 4.52
N LEU A 239 -0.07 5.83 3.25
CA LEU A 239 0.93 6.83 2.86
C LEU A 239 0.30 8.22 2.74
N ARG A 240 -1.02 8.27 2.50
CA ARG A 240 -1.82 9.50 2.53
C ARG A 240 -3.27 9.19 2.95
N PRO A 241 -3.78 9.81 4.04
CA PRO A 241 -3.01 10.62 5.01
C PRO A 241 -2.03 9.79 5.84
N MET A 242 -0.92 10.38 6.28
CA MET A 242 -0.01 9.77 7.25
C MET A 242 -0.58 9.88 8.67
N ASP A 243 -0.19 8.96 9.56
CA ASP A 243 -0.48 9.03 11.00
C ASP A 243 0.58 9.86 11.72
N ASN A 244 0.36 11.16 11.77
CA ASN A 244 1.30 12.10 12.38
C ASN A 244 1.55 11.78 13.86
N GLU A 245 0.52 11.41 14.59
CA GLU A 245 0.59 11.13 16.03
C GLU A 245 1.52 9.95 16.33
N THR A 246 1.25 8.79 15.70
CA THR A 246 2.06 7.57 15.92
C THR A 246 3.48 7.75 15.39
N MET A 247 3.64 8.33 14.20
CA MET A 247 4.96 8.46 13.57
C MET A 247 5.86 9.43 14.33
N ILE A 248 5.37 10.61 14.71
CA ILE A 248 6.17 11.59 15.47
C ILE A 248 6.35 11.13 16.92
N GLY A 249 5.35 10.47 17.51
CA GLY A 249 5.51 9.86 18.84
C GLY A 249 6.65 8.85 18.92
N SER A 250 6.80 8.01 17.88
CA SER A 250 7.92 7.08 17.75
C SER A 250 9.27 7.80 17.63
N VAL A 251 9.35 8.84 16.78
CA VAL A 251 10.57 9.64 16.61
C VAL A 251 11.01 10.29 17.93
N ARG A 252 10.07 10.91 18.66
CA ARG A 252 10.35 11.53 19.97
C ARG A 252 10.79 10.54 21.04
N LYS A 253 10.40 9.29 20.92
CA LYS A 253 10.83 8.20 21.83
C LYS A 253 12.26 7.74 21.53
N THR A 254 12.64 7.65 20.25
CA THR A 254 13.88 6.98 19.83
C THR A 254 14.98 7.95 19.38
N HIS A 255 14.64 9.19 19.03
CA HIS A 255 15.53 10.27 18.59
C HIS A 255 16.33 9.99 17.31
N ARG A 256 16.16 8.83 16.68
CA ARG A 256 16.88 8.41 15.47
C ARG A 256 15.93 7.76 14.49
N VAL A 257 16.14 8.02 13.21
CA VAL A 257 15.20 7.58 12.18
C VAL A 257 15.92 6.97 10.99
N VAL A 258 15.45 5.79 10.58
CA VAL A 258 15.79 5.15 9.29
C VAL A 258 14.50 4.89 8.52
N VAL A 259 14.44 5.30 7.26
CA VAL A 259 13.32 4.99 6.36
C VAL A 259 13.74 3.97 5.33
N VAL A 260 12.97 2.89 5.18
CA VAL A 260 13.27 1.78 4.26
C VAL A 260 12.16 1.64 3.23
N GLU A 261 12.48 1.84 1.96
CA GLU A 261 11.53 1.69 0.85
C GLU A 261 12.13 0.92 -0.33
N ALA A 262 11.32 0.14 -1.05
CA ALA A 262 11.78 -0.63 -2.20
C ALA A 262 11.93 0.22 -3.48
N GLY A 263 11.26 1.36 -3.54
CA GLY A 263 11.33 2.32 -4.64
C GLY A 263 12.68 3.02 -4.77
N ALA A 264 12.87 3.77 -5.84
CA ALA A 264 14.02 4.66 -5.99
C ALA A 264 13.93 5.83 -4.98
N GLY A 265 15.07 6.26 -4.45
CA GLY A 265 15.09 7.26 -3.39
C GLY A 265 14.80 8.70 -3.83
N PHE A 266 14.93 9.01 -5.12
CA PHE A 266 14.62 10.34 -5.62
C PHE A 266 13.10 10.55 -5.64
N ALA A 267 12.62 11.56 -4.90
CA ALA A 267 11.21 11.88 -4.71
C ALA A 267 10.34 10.68 -4.24
N GLY A 268 10.96 9.66 -3.60
CA GLY A 268 10.26 8.54 -3.00
C GLY A 268 9.58 8.91 -1.68
N MET A 269 8.80 7.98 -1.11
CA MET A 269 8.09 8.19 0.16
C MET A 269 9.06 8.48 1.32
N GLY A 270 10.27 7.91 1.27
CA GLY A 270 11.32 8.22 2.25
C GLY A 270 11.76 9.68 2.25
N SER A 271 11.65 10.38 1.10
CA SER A 271 11.92 11.83 1.04
C SER A 271 10.83 12.62 1.75
N GLU A 272 9.56 12.24 1.57
CA GLU A 272 8.42 12.86 2.24
C GLU A 272 8.45 12.61 3.74
N ILE A 273 8.69 11.37 4.18
CA ILE A 273 8.83 11.04 5.61
C ILE A 273 10.00 11.82 6.24
N SER A 274 11.14 11.94 5.53
CA SER A 274 12.28 12.69 6.03
C SER A 274 11.94 14.19 6.21
N ALA A 275 11.28 14.80 5.23
CA ALA A 275 10.81 16.18 5.34
C ALA A 275 9.80 16.33 6.49
N PHE A 276 8.80 15.47 6.56
CA PHE A 276 7.79 15.47 7.60
C PHE A 276 8.38 15.33 9.02
N VAL A 277 9.32 14.42 9.22
CA VAL A 277 10.02 14.25 10.50
C VAL A 277 10.82 15.52 10.85
N THR A 278 11.54 16.08 9.87
CA THR A 278 12.32 17.30 10.08
C THR A 278 11.43 18.50 10.43
N GLU A 279 10.27 18.64 9.79
CA GLU A 279 9.33 19.75 10.06
C GLU A 279 8.66 19.64 11.45
N ASN A 280 8.44 18.41 11.97
CA ASN A 280 7.64 18.18 13.17
C ASN A 280 8.42 17.70 14.40
N ALA A 281 9.68 17.30 14.23
CA ALA A 281 10.51 16.73 15.30
C ALA A 281 12.00 17.02 15.11
N PHE A 282 12.40 18.14 14.48
CA PHE A 282 13.80 18.49 14.25
C PHE A 282 14.62 18.52 15.55
N ASP A 283 14.08 19.18 16.58
CA ASP A 283 14.75 19.33 17.87
C ASP A 283 14.81 18.01 18.69
N ASP A 284 14.07 17.00 18.26
CA ASP A 284 14.05 15.67 18.86
C ASP A 284 15.07 14.70 18.20
N LEU A 285 15.79 15.11 17.13
CA LEU A 285 16.69 14.24 16.38
C LEU A 285 18.14 14.32 16.87
N ASP A 286 18.73 13.17 17.19
CA ASP A 286 20.15 13.01 17.51
C ASP A 286 21.03 12.81 16.27
N ALA A 287 20.44 12.46 15.13
CA ALA A 287 21.14 12.20 13.86
C ALA A 287 20.25 12.59 12.66
N PRO A 288 20.83 12.88 11.48
CA PRO A 288 20.07 13.05 10.26
C PRO A 288 19.21 11.80 9.94
N VAL A 289 18.03 12.00 9.36
CA VAL A 289 17.21 10.90 8.89
C VAL A 289 17.92 10.14 7.77
N GLU A 290 18.20 8.87 7.99
CA GLU A 290 18.81 7.97 6.99
C GLU A 290 17.75 7.33 6.12
N ARG A 291 18.00 7.22 4.82
CA ARG A 291 17.10 6.57 3.86
C ARG A 291 17.77 5.40 3.18
N VAL A 292 17.20 4.21 3.30
CA VAL A 292 17.64 3.00 2.60
C VAL A 292 16.64 2.66 1.51
N THR A 293 17.01 2.92 0.28
CA THR A 293 16.11 2.86 -0.87
C THR A 293 16.57 1.86 -1.91
N GLY A 294 15.68 1.47 -2.80
CA GLY A 294 16.05 0.72 -4.00
C GLY A 294 17.05 1.52 -4.87
N ALA A 295 17.87 0.81 -5.64
CA ALA A 295 18.79 1.44 -6.57
C ALA A 295 18.05 2.31 -7.61
N ASN A 296 18.65 3.41 -8.02
CA ASN A 296 18.09 4.30 -9.04
C ASN A 296 18.28 3.69 -10.46
N ALA A 297 17.55 2.59 -10.70
CA ALA A 297 17.55 1.86 -11.97
C ALA A 297 16.19 1.19 -12.17
N PRO A 298 15.73 0.93 -13.40
CA PRO A 298 14.62 0.04 -13.66
C PRO A 298 14.85 -1.35 -13.07
N MET A 299 13.78 -2.08 -12.74
CA MET A 299 13.90 -3.43 -12.19
C MET A 299 14.47 -4.39 -13.23
N PRO A 300 15.60 -5.07 -12.96
CA PRO A 300 16.16 -6.05 -13.87
C PRO A 300 15.37 -7.36 -13.84
N TYR A 301 15.48 -8.15 -14.93
CA TYR A 301 14.82 -9.45 -15.04
C TYR A 301 15.51 -10.57 -14.22
N ALA A 302 16.86 -10.54 -14.18
CA ALA A 302 17.62 -11.59 -13.51
C ALA A 302 17.43 -11.53 -11.99
N LYS A 303 17.12 -12.66 -11.36
CA LYS A 303 16.79 -12.78 -9.93
C LYS A 303 17.84 -12.15 -9.01
N ASN A 304 19.12 -12.39 -9.27
CA ASN A 304 20.21 -11.84 -8.47
C ASN A 304 20.29 -10.30 -8.59
N LEU A 305 20.00 -9.74 -9.76
CA LEU A 305 19.97 -8.29 -9.98
C LEU A 305 18.70 -7.66 -9.40
N GLU A 306 17.55 -8.34 -9.49
CA GLU A 306 16.30 -7.92 -8.82
C GLU A 306 16.51 -7.81 -7.30
N GLN A 307 17.19 -8.80 -6.70
CA GLN A 307 17.55 -8.78 -5.28
C GLN A 307 18.52 -7.63 -4.95
N ALA A 308 19.52 -7.39 -5.79
CA ALA A 308 20.50 -6.33 -5.60
C ALA A 308 19.91 -4.93 -5.75
N LYS A 309 18.81 -4.79 -6.52
CA LYS A 309 18.09 -3.53 -6.75
C LYS A 309 17.32 -3.09 -5.49
N THR A 310 16.81 -4.00 -4.69
CA THR A 310 16.06 -3.70 -3.46
C THR A 310 17.00 -3.53 -2.26
N PRO A 311 16.62 -2.79 -1.20
CA PRO A 311 17.40 -2.70 0.03
C PRO A 311 17.71 -4.09 0.62
N SER A 312 18.98 -4.42 0.83
CA SER A 312 19.38 -5.64 1.52
C SER A 312 19.38 -5.45 3.05
N LYS A 313 19.39 -6.55 3.82
CA LYS A 313 19.51 -6.52 5.29
C LYS A 313 20.78 -5.78 5.72
N GLU A 314 21.89 -6.04 5.05
CA GLU A 314 23.20 -5.42 5.37
C GLU A 314 23.15 -3.90 5.20
N LYS A 315 22.48 -3.40 4.15
CA LYS A 315 22.31 -1.96 3.96
C LYS A 315 21.44 -1.33 5.05
N ILE A 316 20.37 -2.01 5.46
CA ILE A 316 19.49 -1.54 6.54
C ILE A 316 20.25 -1.55 7.87
N MET A 317 20.95 -2.63 8.20
CA MET A 317 21.79 -2.73 9.42
C MET A 317 22.85 -1.63 9.45
N ALA A 318 23.55 -1.42 8.34
CA ALA A 318 24.58 -0.39 8.25
C ALA A 318 24.01 1.03 8.45
N ALA A 319 22.81 1.32 7.94
CA ALA A 319 22.15 2.61 8.17
C ALA A 319 21.75 2.77 9.65
N ILE A 320 21.18 1.73 10.26
CA ILE A 320 20.81 1.76 11.68
C ILE A 320 22.03 1.96 12.58
N ARG A 321 23.12 1.21 12.34
CA ARG A 321 24.35 1.40 13.10
C ARG A 321 24.91 2.82 12.97
N ARG A 322 24.90 3.41 11.77
CA ARG A 322 25.36 4.80 11.57
C ARG A 322 24.59 5.82 12.43
N VAL A 323 23.26 5.74 12.44
CA VAL A 323 22.45 6.68 13.22
C VAL A 323 22.56 6.43 14.73
N CYS A 324 22.89 5.20 15.14
CA CYS A 324 23.13 4.84 16.55
C CYS A 324 24.58 5.09 17.00
N GLY A 325 25.49 5.45 16.11
CA GLY A 325 26.90 5.67 16.44
C GLY A 325 27.68 4.38 16.76
N ALA A 326 27.26 3.26 16.18
CA ALA A 326 27.81 1.91 16.41
C ALA A 326 28.56 1.38 15.19
#